data_f293cf5a45c474c6868c48ffa79cc4bd
#
_entry.id   f293cf5a45c474c6868c48ffa79cc4bd
#
_cell.length_a   1.000
_cell.length_b   1.000
_cell.length_c   1.000
_cell.angle_alpha   90.00
_cell.angle_beta   90.00
_cell.angle_gamma   90.00
#
_symmetry.space_group_name_H-M   'P 1'
#
loop_
_entity.id
_entity.type
_entity.pdbx_description
1 polymer ?
#
loop_
_entity_poly.entity_id
_entity_poly.type
_entity_poly.pdbx_seq_one_letter_code
_entity_poly.pdbx_strand_id
1 'polypeptide(L)'
;MPTYKGISVTVPPAAVPEEDITRQLESLRERFAEFNPIEGRAAAMGDFAVIDYASTVNGQPTDEFLGKPAGYLSGRDGFWVRLDDKAFLPGFAAQVVGMSPGDARDITVTLPEDFPVAELCNAAMLFTTTLKELKESILPDLNDALAERLAPGKSLKEITALIRNNMQGERQSKIDDMKVNQIVAHFNALVDFELPDELITQETQSQADAMVERGISAGMSEEEVQSQQGEIFASAQHQALSNLRTNFILQEIARVENITVDDKELISHLVRIATSRKLAPKKFIKDMQRAGRISNIRQSIMVGKAVDFLVEHADVHESAEAPLND
;
A
#
# COMPACT_ATOMS: atom_id res chain seq x y z
N MET A 1 -4.35 37.25 5.24
CA MET A 1 -3.88 35.89 5.41
C MET A 1 -4.67 35.23 6.52
N PRO A 2 -5.24 34.04 6.36
CA PRO A 2 -5.95 33.35 7.45
C PRO A 2 -4.98 33.00 8.59
N THR A 3 -5.53 32.69 9.76
CA THR A 3 -4.74 32.20 10.90
C THR A 3 -4.13 30.85 10.51
N TYR A 4 -2.82 30.73 10.60
CA TYR A 4 -2.07 29.54 10.20
C TYR A 4 -1.30 28.86 11.33
N LYS A 5 -1.31 29.45 12.54
CA LYS A 5 -0.80 28.81 13.76
C LYS A 5 -1.95 28.28 14.59
N GLY A 6 -1.77 27.14 15.25
CA GLY A 6 -2.80 26.50 16.06
C GLY A 6 -3.89 25.82 15.22
N ILE A 7 -3.57 25.35 14.01
CA ILE A 7 -4.48 24.52 13.22
C ILE A 7 -4.69 23.21 13.96
N SER A 8 -5.95 22.88 14.27
CA SER A 8 -6.31 21.62 14.93
C SER A 8 -6.16 20.45 13.95
N VAL A 9 -5.37 19.46 14.35
CA VAL A 9 -5.15 18.21 13.60
C VAL A 9 -5.38 17.02 14.51
N THR A 10 -6.04 15.98 14.00
CA THR A 10 -6.36 14.77 14.76
C THR A 10 -5.58 13.60 14.17
N VAL A 11 -4.80 12.92 15.00
CA VAL A 11 -3.94 11.80 14.60
C VAL A 11 -4.10 10.62 15.55
N PRO A 12 -3.83 9.39 15.10
CA PRO A 12 -3.78 8.25 16.00
C PRO A 12 -2.54 8.29 16.89
N PRO A 13 -2.53 7.56 18.04
CA PRO A 13 -1.35 7.45 18.89
C PRO A 13 -0.12 6.95 18.13
N ALA A 14 1.03 7.54 18.38
CA ALA A 14 2.29 7.14 17.73
C ALA A 14 2.80 5.77 18.20
N ALA A 15 2.38 5.31 19.38
CA ALA A 15 2.81 4.02 19.93
C ALA A 15 2.30 2.85 19.08
N VAL A 16 3.18 1.91 18.75
CA VAL A 16 2.82 0.65 18.07
C VAL A 16 2.29 -0.33 19.12
N PRO A 17 1.08 -0.88 18.94
CA PRO A 17 0.56 -1.90 19.83
C PRO A 17 1.44 -3.16 19.84
N GLU A 18 1.63 -3.77 20.99
CA GLU A 18 2.40 -5.02 21.13
C GLU A 18 1.78 -6.17 20.31
N GLU A 19 0.47 -6.15 20.11
CA GLU A 19 -0.25 -7.11 19.29
C GLU A 19 0.19 -7.07 17.82
N ASP A 20 0.47 -5.88 17.28
CA ASP A 20 0.93 -5.73 15.90
C ASP A 20 2.36 -6.27 15.75
N ILE A 21 3.22 -6.05 16.74
CA ILE A 21 4.58 -6.60 16.77
C ILE A 21 4.53 -8.13 16.83
N THR A 22 3.66 -8.67 17.69
CA THR A 22 3.44 -10.11 17.82
C THR A 22 2.93 -10.69 16.50
N ARG A 23 1.95 -10.04 15.87
CA ARG A 23 1.41 -10.47 14.58
C ARG A 23 2.49 -10.49 13.48
N GLN A 24 3.36 -9.49 13.48
CA GLN A 24 4.47 -9.44 12.53
C GLN A 24 5.51 -10.55 12.77
N LEU A 25 5.80 -10.86 14.04
CA LEU A 25 6.67 -11.98 14.40
C LEU A 25 6.05 -13.33 13.98
N GLU A 26 4.76 -13.52 14.21
CA GLU A 26 4.05 -14.74 13.79
C GLU A 26 4.04 -14.87 12.27
N SER A 27 3.81 -13.78 11.52
CA SER A 27 3.89 -13.80 10.05
C SER A 27 5.28 -14.19 9.55
N LEU A 28 6.34 -13.73 10.24
CA LEU A 28 7.72 -14.14 9.91
C LEU A 28 7.96 -15.61 10.26
N ARG A 29 7.44 -16.08 11.38
CA ARG A 29 7.50 -17.48 11.83
C ARG A 29 6.83 -18.42 10.84
N GLU A 30 5.67 -18.04 10.30
CA GLU A 30 4.93 -18.82 9.28
C GLU A 30 5.75 -19.07 8.01
N ARG A 31 6.65 -18.17 7.62
CA ARG A 31 7.55 -18.36 6.47
C ARG A 31 8.55 -19.50 6.64
N PHE A 32 8.78 -19.91 7.85
CA PHE A 32 9.69 -21.02 8.22
C PHE A 32 8.95 -22.25 8.70
N ALA A 33 7.63 -22.32 8.43
CA ALA A 33 6.84 -23.49 8.72
C ALA A 33 7.38 -24.71 7.97
N GLU A 34 7.45 -25.83 8.67
CA GLU A 34 7.73 -27.14 8.10
C GLU A 34 6.41 -27.87 7.86
N PHE A 35 6.30 -28.57 6.75
CA PHE A 35 5.08 -29.24 6.34
C PHE A 35 5.27 -30.76 6.39
N ASN A 36 4.70 -31.40 7.39
CA ASN A 36 4.74 -32.84 7.52
C ASN A 36 3.50 -33.50 6.92
N PRO A 37 3.64 -34.61 6.21
CA PRO A 37 2.48 -35.34 5.69
C PRO A 37 1.64 -35.88 6.84
N ILE A 38 0.30 -35.80 6.69
CA ILE A 38 -0.67 -36.38 7.60
C ILE A 38 -1.17 -37.68 6.98
N GLU A 39 -0.99 -38.78 7.71
CA GLU A 39 -1.51 -40.08 7.33
C GLU A 39 -2.53 -40.57 8.35
N GLY A 40 -3.48 -41.37 7.88
CA GLY A 40 -4.41 -42.13 8.76
C GLY A 40 -5.59 -41.32 9.33
N ARG A 41 -5.75 -40.02 8.94
CA ARG A 41 -6.93 -39.24 9.30
C ARG A 41 -7.45 -38.42 8.15
N ALA A 42 -8.71 -38.03 8.22
CA ALA A 42 -9.32 -37.08 7.29
C ALA A 42 -8.86 -35.63 7.56
N ALA A 43 -9.08 -34.78 6.57
CA ALA A 43 -8.81 -33.35 6.59
C ALA A 43 -9.57 -32.64 7.73
N ALA A 44 -8.89 -31.78 8.46
CA ALA A 44 -9.43 -30.95 9.51
C ALA A 44 -9.11 -29.46 9.26
N MET A 45 -9.86 -28.58 9.90
CA MET A 45 -9.53 -27.14 9.86
C MET A 45 -8.12 -26.90 10.43
N GLY A 46 -7.36 -26.02 9.76
CA GLY A 46 -5.96 -25.73 10.08
C GLY A 46 -4.94 -26.53 9.28
N ASP A 47 -5.32 -27.67 8.68
CA ASP A 47 -4.44 -28.45 7.80
C ASP A 47 -4.17 -27.75 6.48
N PHE A 48 -3.11 -28.16 5.79
CA PHE A 48 -2.85 -27.84 4.40
C PHE A 48 -3.26 -29.01 3.51
N ALA A 49 -4.17 -28.76 2.59
CA ALA A 49 -4.59 -29.73 1.59
C ALA A 49 -3.86 -29.44 0.25
N VAL A 50 -3.29 -30.47 -0.33
CA VAL A 50 -2.81 -30.44 -1.73
C VAL A 50 -3.90 -31.04 -2.59
N ILE A 51 -4.50 -30.24 -3.46
CA ILE A 51 -5.65 -30.63 -4.25
C ILE A 51 -5.42 -30.45 -5.74
N ASP A 52 -6.03 -31.30 -6.54
CA ASP A 52 -6.30 -31.03 -7.94
C ASP A 52 -7.76 -30.58 -8.05
N TYR A 53 -8.01 -29.55 -8.82
CA TYR A 53 -9.38 -29.10 -9.04
C TYR A 53 -9.58 -28.54 -10.44
N ALA A 54 -10.81 -28.66 -10.93
CA ALA A 54 -11.31 -27.97 -12.11
C ALA A 54 -12.62 -27.28 -11.74
N SER A 55 -12.87 -26.11 -12.31
CA SER A 55 -14.08 -25.35 -11.99
C SER A 55 -14.99 -25.14 -13.17
N THR A 56 -16.28 -25.06 -12.88
CA THR A 56 -17.33 -24.73 -13.86
C THR A 56 -18.29 -23.71 -13.27
N VAL A 57 -18.84 -22.87 -14.15
CA VAL A 57 -19.93 -21.93 -13.86
C VAL A 57 -21.07 -22.25 -14.79
N ASN A 58 -22.27 -22.49 -14.27
CA ASN A 58 -23.45 -22.90 -15.04
C ASN A 58 -23.19 -24.11 -15.97
N GLY A 59 -22.32 -25.04 -15.56
CA GLY A 59 -21.97 -26.23 -16.33
C GLY A 59 -20.95 -26.01 -17.45
N GLN A 60 -20.39 -24.81 -17.59
CA GLN A 60 -19.30 -24.49 -18.55
C GLN A 60 -17.99 -24.32 -17.81
N PRO A 61 -16.85 -24.74 -18.36
CA PRO A 61 -15.54 -24.42 -17.81
C PRO A 61 -15.40 -22.90 -17.57
N THR A 62 -14.82 -22.51 -16.45
CA THR A 62 -14.76 -21.09 -16.05
C THR A 62 -14.08 -20.20 -17.08
N ASP A 63 -13.03 -20.68 -17.77
CA ASP A 63 -12.36 -19.94 -18.86
C ASP A 63 -13.28 -19.69 -20.05
N GLU A 64 -14.09 -20.69 -20.43
CA GLU A 64 -15.05 -20.58 -21.52
C GLU A 64 -16.20 -19.63 -21.16
N PHE A 65 -16.66 -19.70 -19.91
CA PHE A 65 -17.71 -18.80 -19.39
C PHE A 65 -17.26 -17.34 -19.41
N LEU A 66 -16.01 -17.05 -19.02
CA LEU A 66 -15.45 -15.70 -19.01
C LEU A 66 -14.93 -15.24 -20.37
N GLY A 67 -14.73 -16.15 -21.33
CA GLY A 67 -14.07 -15.86 -22.61
C GLY A 67 -12.60 -15.45 -22.49
N LYS A 68 -12.00 -15.66 -21.32
CA LYS A 68 -10.61 -15.34 -20.99
C LYS A 68 -10.08 -16.29 -19.90
N PRO A 69 -8.75 -16.49 -19.78
CA PRO A 69 -8.19 -17.29 -18.71
C PRO A 69 -8.56 -16.72 -17.33
N ALA A 70 -9.17 -17.54 -16.47
CA ALA A 70 -9.56 -17.16 -15.12
C ALA A 70 -8.46 -17.44 -14.06
N GLY A 71 -7.28 -17.87 -14.50
CA GLY A 71 -6.13 -18.12 -13.65
C GLY A 71 -6.40 -19.23 -12.61
N TYR A 72 -6.24 -18.91 -11.33
CA TYR A 72 -6.46 -19.87 -10.25
C TYR A 72 -7.93 -20.28 -10.09
N LEU A 73 -8.87 -19.60 -10.71
CA LEU A 73 -10.28 -19.96 -10.65
C LEU A 73 -10.65 -21.08 -11.64
N SER A 74 -9.89 -21.28 -12.72
CA SER A 74 -10.18 -22.28 -13.76
C SER A 74 -9.97 -23.72 -13.32
N GLY A 75 -8.85 -23.95 -12.66
CA GLY A 75 -8.40 -25.26 -12.21
C GLY A 75 -6.89 -25.31 -12.06
N ARG A 76 -6.42 -26.21 -11.23
CA ARG A 76 -4.99 -26.41 -10.99
C ARG A 76 -4.71 -27.78 -10.39
N ASP A 77 -3.61 -28.39 -10.83
CA ASP A 77 -3.07 -29.59 -10.23
C ASP A 77 -2.06 -29.24 -9.13
N GLY A 78 -2.08 -29.99 -8.02
CA GLY A 78 -1.15 -29.81 -6.90
C GLY A 78 -1.29 -28.46 -6.19
N PHE A 79 -2.48 -27.90 -6.16
CA PHE A 79 -2.73 -26.61 -5.50
C PHE A 79 -2.73 -26.77 -3.98
N TRP A 80 -1.94 -25.95 -3.30
CA TRP A 80 -1.89 -25.91 -1.85
C TRP A 80 -2.93 -24.95 -1.31
N VAL A 81 -3.81 -25.44 -0.47
CA VAL A 81 -4.80 -24.60 0.21
C VAL A 81 -4.76 -24.89 1.70
N ARG A 82 -4.68 -23.83 2.51
CA ARG A 82 -4.88 -23.93 3.95
C ARG A 82 -6.39 -24.08 4.22
N LEU A 83 -6.77 -25.00 5.06
CA LEU A 83 -8.16 -25.23 5.42
C LEU A 83 -8.56 -24.26 6.55
N ASP A 84 -8.85 -23.03 6.19
CA ASP A 84 -9.41 -22.02 7.09
C ASP A 84 -10.55 -21.24 6.39
N ASP A 85 -11.32 -20.48 7.17
CA ASP A 85 -12.51 -19.80 6.68
C ASP A 85 -12.23 -18.67 5.68
N LYS A 86 -10.98 -18.22 5.59
CA LYS A 86 -10.55 -17.10 4.74
C LYS A 86 -9.72 -17.52 3.54
N ALA A 87 -9.27 -18.77 3.51
CA ALA A 87 -8.41 -19.26 2.45
C ALA A 87 -9.18 -19.62 1.20
N PHE A 88 -8.60 -19.27 0.05
CA PHE A 88 -9.07 -19.56 -1.31
C PHE A 88 -10.42 -18.87 -1.61
N LEU A 89 -11.55 -19.51 -1.27
CA LEU A 89 -12.90 -18.97 -1.49
C LEU A 89 -13.78 -19.25 -0.26
N PRO A 90 -14.71 -18.35 0.08
CA PRO A 90 -15.59 -18.53 1.24
C PRO A 90 -16.38 -19.83 1.17
N GLY A 91 -16.27 -20.66 2.23
CA GLY A 91 -16.98 -21.94 2.32
C GLY A 91 -16.36 -23.12 1.57
N PHE A 92 -15.25 -22.91 0.83
CA PHE A 92 -14.53 -23.98 0.14
C PHE A 92 -13.87 -24.94 1.14
N ALA A 93 -13.07 -24.40 2.07
CA ALA A 93 -12.31 -25.16 3.04
C ALA A 93 -13.23 -26.05 3.90
N ALA A 94 -14.38 -25.54 4.33
CA ALA A 94 -15.35 -26.29 5.12
C ALA A 94 -15.86 -27.55 4.41
N GLN A 95 -15.94 -27.54 3.08
CA GLN A 95 -16.38 -28.69 2.29
C GLN A 95 -15.24 -29.68 2.00
N VAL A 96 -13.98 -29.27 2.07
CA VAL A 96 -12.80 -30.15 1.99
C VAL A 96 -12.60 -30.91 3.29
N VAL A 97 -12.98 -30.33 4.43
CA VAL A 97 -12.90 -30.99 5.73
C VAL A 97 -13.65 -32.33 5.69
N GLY A 98 -13.06 -33.37 6.27
CA GLY A 98 -13.57 -34.74 6.27
C GLY A 98 -13.22 -35.56 5.03
N MET A 99 -12.51 -35.01 4.04
CA MET A 99 -11.95 -35.78 2.93
C MET A 99 -10.66 -36.47 3.37
N SER A 100 -10.41 -37.63 2.80
CA SER A 100 -9.13 -38.36 2.92
C SER A 100 -8.32 -38.27 1.64
N PRO A 101 -6.99 -38.39 1.67
CA PRO A 101 -6.19 -38.46 0.47
C PRO A 101 -6.68 -39.54 -0.50
N GLY A 102 -6.92 -39.16 -1.75
CA GLY A 102 -7.53 -39.98 -2.80
C GLY A 102 -9.04 -39.74 -3.00
N ASP A 103 -9.71 -39.07 -2.06
CA ASP A 103 -11.12 -38.74 -2.22
C ASP A 103 -11.32 -37.64 -3.27
N ALA A 104 -12.42 -37.79 -4.03
CA ALA A 104 -12.91 -36.75 -4.95
C ALA A 104 -14.27 -36.25 -4.46
N ARG A 105 -14.49 -34.94 -4.55
CA ARG A 105 -15.75 -34.30 -4.14
C ARG A 105 -16.04 -33.09 -5.02
N ASP A 106 -17.30 -32.93 -5.33
CA ASP A 106 -17.81 -31.70 -5.94
C ASP A 106 -18.14 -30.68 -4.86
N ILE A 107 -17.47 -29.54 -4.93
CA ILE A 107 -17.58 -28.45 -3.96
C ILE A 107 -18.24 -27.26 -4.63
N THR A 108 -19.37 -26.82 -4.11
CA THR A 108 -20.06 -25.64 -4.62
C THR A 108 -19.81 -24.44 -3.74
N VAL A 109 -19.34 -23.34 -4.36
CA VAL A 109 -19.10 -22.07 -3.69
C VAL A 109 -19.89 -20.97 -4.38
N THR A 110 -20.64 -20.19 -3.60
CA THR A 110 -21.28 -18.97 -4.10
C THR A 110 -20.35 -17.80 -3.82
N LEU A 111 -19.96 -17.10 -4.87
CA LEU A 111 -19.08 -15.94 -4.76
C LEU A 111 -19.84 -14.72 -4.22
N PRO A 112 -19.21 -13.83 -3.47
CA PRO A 112 -19.85 -12.64 -2.92
C PRO A 112 -20.19 -11.62 -4.01
N GLU A 113 -21.06 -10.66 -3.68
CA GLU A 113 -21.50 -9.60 -4.58
C GLU A 113 -20.36 -8.63 -4.98
N ASP A 114 -19.41 -8.45 -4.10
CA ASP A 114 -18.23 -7.60 -4.28
C ASP A 114 -17.00 -8.35 -4.83
N PHE A 115 -17.22 -9.49 -5.49
CA PHE A 115 -16.11 -10.27 -6.04
C PHE A 115 -15.37 -9.48 -7.15
N PRO A 116 -14.03 -9.53 -7.21
CA PRO A 116 -13.24 -8.71 -8.14
C PRO A 116 -13.54 -8.93 -9.64
N VAL A 117 -14.11 -10.09 -10.00
CA VAL A 117 -14.52 -10.41 -11.36
C VAL A 117 -16.04 -10.23 -11.47
N ALA A 118 -16.48 -9.14 -12.10
CA ALA A 118 -17.88 -8.72 -12.15
C ALA A 118 -18.81 -9.80 -12.69
N GLU A 119 -18.37 -10.57 -13.71
CA GLU A 119 -19.13 -11.65 -14.33
C GLU A 119 -19.38 -12.84 -13.39
N LEU A 120 -18.61 -12.94 -12.31
CA LEU A 120 -18.71 -14.00 -11.30
C LEU A 120 -19.40 -13.55 -10.00
N CYS A 121 -19.78 -12.28 -9.87
CA CYS A 121 -20.51 -11.80 -8.68
C CYS A 121 -21.80 -12.57 -8.48
N ASN A 122 -22.04 -13.07 -7.26
CA ASN A 122 -23.17 -13.93 -6.90
C ASN A 122 -23.28 -15.24 -7.69
N ALA A 123 -22.26 -15.61 -8.49
CA ALA A 123 -22.27 -16.86 -9.24
C ALA A 123 -21.98 -18.06 -8.34
N ALA A 124 -22.68 -19.17 -8.61
CA ALA A 124 -22.36 -20.45 -8.01
C ALA A 124 -21.31 -21.16 -8.89
N MET A 125 -20.12 -21.35 -8.31
CA MET A 125 -19.05 -22.11 -8.96
C MET A 125 -19.01 -23.54 -8.41
N LEU A 126 -18.87 -24.51 -9.30
CA LEU A 126 -18.67 -25.91 -8.95
C LEU A 126 -17.19 -26.28 -9.16
N PHE A 127 -16.56 -26.77 -8.13
CA PHE A 127 -15.17 -27.25 -8.13
C PHE A 127 -15.17 -28.77 -8.00
N THR A 128 -14.82 -29.49 -9.05
CA THR A 128 -14.54 -30.92 -8.97
C THR A 128 -13.14 -31.08 -8.40
N THR A 129 -13.05 -31.46 -7.14
CA THR A 129 -11.82 -31.40 -6.34
C THR A 129 -11.39 -32.82 -5.93
N THR A 130 -10.12 -33.14 -6.14
CA THR A 130 -9.49 -34.38 -5.63
C THR A 130 -8.43 -34.02 -4.61
N LEU A 131 -8.54 -34.56 -3.41
CA LEU A 131 -7.53 -34.40 -2.36
C LEU A 131 -6.36 -35.35 -2.59
N LYS A 132 -5.15 -34.80 -2.82
CA LYS A 132 -3.93 -35.60 -3.05
C LYS A 132 -3.19 -35.91 -1.78
N GLU A 133 -2.90 -34.87 -1.01
CA GLU A 133 -2.11 -34.97 0.22
C GLU A 133 -2.70 -34.05 1.29
N LEU A 134 -2.49 -34.46 2.53
CA LEU A 134 -2.72 -33.60 3.68
C LEU A 134 -1.40 -33.35 4.40
N LYS A 135 -1.20 -32.12 4.82
CA LYS A 135 0.00 -31.71 5.57
C LYS A 135 -0.38 -30.87 6.78
N GLU A 136 0.33 -31.10 7.87
CA GLU A 136 0.30 -30.21 9.02
C GLU A 136 1.43 -29.21 8.92
N SER A 137 1.14 -27.98 9.31
CA SER A 137 2.14 -26.93 9.42
C SER A 137 2.71 -26.94 10.85
N ILE A 138 3.99 -27.24 10.95
CA ILE A 138 4.74 -27.13 12.20
C ILE A 138 5.52 -25.83 12.19
N LEU A 139 5.08 -24.91 13.04
CA LEU A 139 5.76 -23.64 13.21
C LEU A 139 6.98 -23.80 14.14
N PRO A 140 8.15 -23.27 13.78
CA PRO A 140 9.30 -23.28 14.68
C PRO A 140 9.03 -22.43 15.92
N ASP A 141 9.69 -22.74 17.03
CA ASP A 141 9.58 -21.92 18.25
C ASP A 141 10.12 -20.51 18.04
N LEU A 142 9.47 -19.51 18.66
CA LEU A 142 9.98 -18.14 18.72
C LEU A 142 11.16 -18.07 19.70
N ASN A 143 12.35 -18.34 19.19
CA ASN A 143 13.60 -18.37 19.96
C ASN A 143 14.77 -17.84 19.12
N ASP A 144 15.97 -17.83 19.70
CA ASP A 144 17.16 -17.34 19.03
C ASP A 144 17.60 -18.22 17.84
N ALA A 145 17.18 -19.50 17.78
CA ALA A 145 17.44 -20.34 16.62
C ALA A 145 16.62 -19.89 15.39
N LEU A 146 15.38 -19.49 15.59
CA LEU A 146 14.59 -18.84 14.53
C LEU A 146 15.17 -17.48 14.15
N ALA A 147 15.61 -16.70 15.15
CA ALA A 147 16.24 -15.42 14.91
C ALA A 147 17.48 -15.51 14.04
N GLU A 148 18.33 -16.51 14.28
CA GLU A 148 19.53 -16.77 13.46
C GLU A 148 19.17 -17.11 11.99
N ARG A 149 18.04 -17.82 11.77
CA ARG A 149 17.53 -18.10 10.40
C ARG A 149 16.97 -16.87 9.71
N LEU A 150 16.35 -15.95 10.47
CA LEU A 150 15.80 -14.68 9.96
C LEU A 150 16.89 -13.65 9.64
N ALA A 151 17.85 -13.49 10.55
CA ALA A 151 18.95 -12.56 10.40
C ALA A 151 20.18 -13.09 11.16
N PRO A 152 21.18 -13.63 10.43
CA PRO A 152 22.37 -14.20 11.04
C PRO A 152 23.07 -13.25 12.03
N GLY A 153 23.44 -13.76 13.18
CA GLY A 153 24.09 -13.02 14.25
C GLY A 153 23.17 -12.17 15.13
N LYS A 154 21.84 -12.34 15.04
CA LYS A 154 20.87 -11.60 15.85
C LYS A 154 20.07 -12.51 16.76
N SER A 155 19.81 -12.04 17.98
CA SER A 155 18.88 -12.65 18.93
C SER A 155 17.42 -12.28 18.58
N LEU A 156 16.47 -13.05 19.09
CA LEU A 156 15.03 -12.75 18.95
C LEU A 156 14.68 -11.37 19.52
N LYS A 157 15.30 -10.98 20.62
CA LYS A 157 15.14 -9.65 21.22
C LYS A 157 15.57 -8.52 20.26
N GLU A 158 16.68 -8.71 19.56
CA GLU A 158 17.17 -7.70 18.58
C GLU A 158 16.26 -7.63 17.36
N ILE A 159 15.77 -8.77 16.87
CA ILE A 159 14.81 -8.78 15.75
C ILE A 159 13.50 -8.10 16.18
N THR A 160 12.98 -8.41 17.36
CA THR A 160 11.77 -7.74 17.89
C THR A 160 11.98 -6.23 18.01
N ALA A 161 13.15 -5.79 18.46
CA ALA A 161 13.47 -4.36 18.55
C ALA A 161 13.55 -3.71 17.15
N LEU A 162 14.11 -4.41 16.15
CA LEU A 162 14.15 -3.93 14.77
C LEU A 162 12.75 -3.79 14.17
N ILE A 163 11.90 -4.79 14.36
CA ILE A 163 10.51 -4.77 13.91
C ILE A 163 9.78 -3.59 14.54
N ARG A 164 9.88 -3.42 15.86
CA ARG A 164 9.29 -2.30 16.60
C ARG A 164 9.74 -0.95 16.04
N ASN A 165 11.04 -0.77 15.85
CA ASN A 165 11.59 0.48 15.32
C ASN A 165 11.14 0.76 13.90
N ASN A 166 11.07 -0.25 13.04
CA ASN A 166 10.57 -0.09 11.67
C ASN A 166 9.09 0.29 11.66
N MET A 167 8.25 -0.46 12.38
CA MET A 167 6.82 -0.17 12.48
C MET A 167 6.55 1.21 13.09
N GLN A 168 7.34 1.60 14.10
CA GLN A 168 7.24 2.93 14.72
C GLN A 168 7.63 4.03 13.73
N GLY A 169 8.68 3.81 12.94
CA GLY A 169 9.10 4.74 11.88
C GLY A 169 8.04 4.90 10.79
N GLU A 170 7.47 3.79 10.31
CA GLU A 170 6.38 3.81 9.31
C GLU A 170 5.14 4.51 9.86
N ARG A 171 4.75 4.18 11.11
CA ARG A 171 3.59 4.81 11.76
C ARG A 171 3.81 6.31 11.95
N GLN A 172 4.99 6.72 12.39
CA GLN A 172 5.33 8.14 12.54
C GLN A 172 5.27 8.87 11.20
N SER A 173 5.79 8.29 10.12
CA SER A 173 5.69 8.86 8.78
C SER A 173 4.24 9.04 8.33
N LYS A 174 3.40 8.01 8.52
CA LYS A 174 1.97 8.12 8.22
C LYS A 174 1.28 9.22 9.03
N ILE A 175 1.61 9.34 10.33
CA ILE A 175 1.09 10.41 11.20
C ILE A 175 1.51 11.80 10.70
N ASP A 176 2.77 11.96 10.31
CA ASP A 176 3.26 13.24 9.80
C ASP A 176 2.61 13.60 8.45
N ASP A 177 2.40 12.62 7.57
CA ASP A 177 1.62 12.80 6.33
C ASP A 177 0.17 13.19 6.62
N MET A 178 -0.47 12.58 7.63
CA MET A 178 -1.83 12.95 8.06
C MET A 178 -1.91 14.39 8.56
N LYS A 179 -0.94 14.83 9.37
CA LYS A 179 -0.86 16.23 9.83
C LYS A 179 -0.78 17.19 8.65
N VAL A 180 0.12 16.90 7.71
CA VAL A 180 0.30 17.73 6.51
C VAL A 180 -1.00 17.79 5.70
N ASN A 181 -1.63 16.63 5.46
CA ASN A 181 -2.87 16.55 4.67
C ASN A 181 -4.02 17.35 5.32
N GLN A 182 -4.18 17.28 6.66
CA GLN A 182 -5.19 18.05 7.38
C GLN A 182 -4.91 19.55 7.33
N ILE A 183 -3.65 19.97 7.46
CA ILE A 183 -3.25 21.37 7.32
C ILE A 183 -3.53 21.88 5.90
N VAL A 184 -3.19 21.12 4.87
CA VAL A 184 -3.46 21.44 3.48
C VAL A 184 -4.96 21.54 3.22
N ALA A 185 -5.75 20.58 3.71
CA ALA A 185 -7.21 20.60 3.59
C ALA A 185 -7.83 21.82 4.28
N HIS A 186 -7.31 22.20 5.45
CA HIS A 186 -7.74 23.41 6.15
C HIS A 186 -7.53 24.67 5.30
N PHE A 187 -6.37 24.83 4.68
CA PHE A 187 -6.12 25.97 3.80
C PHE A 187 -7.01 25.97 2.55
N ASN A 188 -7.19 24.82 1.93
CA ASN A 188 -8.04 24.69 0.73
C ASN A 188 -9.52 25.02 1.03
N ALA A 189 -9.97 24.79 2.27
CA ALA A 189 -11.33 25.15 2.69
C ALA A 189 -11.49 26.64 3.00
N LEU A 190 -10.44 27.31 3.46
CA LEU A 190 -10.51 28.70 3.93
C LEU A 190 -10.14 29.74 2.86
N VAL A 191 -9.37 29.35 1.87
CA VAL A 191 -8.77 30.31 0.93
C VAL A 191 -9.22 30.03 -0.49
N ASP A 192 -9.96 30.96 -1.04
CA ASP A 192 -10.32 30.98 -2.45
C ASP A 192 -9.80 32.28 -3.08
N PHE A 193 -8.88 32.14 -4.03
CA PHE A 193 -8.38 33.24 -4.83
C PHE A 193 -8.18 32.79 -6.27
N GLU A 194 -8.30 33.75 -7.20
CA GLU A 194 -8.13 33.50 -8.60
C GLU A 194 -6.65 33.21 -8.92
N LEU A 195 -6.43 32.17 -9.69
CA LEU A 195 -5.11 31.78 -10.20
C LEU A 195 -5.03 32.09 -11.70
N PRO A 196 -3.86 32.43 -12.23
CA PRO A 196 -3.69 32.61 -13.67
C PRO A 196 -4.00 31.32 -14.44
N ASP A 197 -4.84 31.41 -15.46
CA ASP A 197 -5.27 30.26 -16.27
C ASP A 197 -4.11 29.47 -16.88
N GLU A 198 -3.03 30.17 -17.24
CA GLU A 198 -1.84 29.55 -17.81
C GLU A 198 -1.16 28.61 -16.81
N LEU A 199 -1.08 29.01 -15.54
CA LEU A 199 -0.51 28.16 -14.48
C LEU A 199 -1.42 26.95 -14.19
N ILE A 200 -2.74 27.17 -14.15
CA ILE A 200 -3.71 26.08 -13.96
C ILE A 200 -3.56 25.06 -15.08
N THR A 201 -3.51 25.52 -16.32
CA THR A 201 -3.39 24.65 -17.50
C THR A 201 -2.09 23.83 -17.46
N GLN A 202 -0.97 24.48 -17.17
CA GLN A 202 0.34 23.83 -17.11
C GLN A 202 0.40 22.78 -15.98
N GLU A 203 -0.09 23.13 -14.79
CA GLU A 203 -0.09 22.22 -13.65
C GLU A 203 -1.08 21.05 -13.87
N THR A 204 -2.27 21.32 -14.46
CA THR A 204 -3.23 20.27 -14.81
C THR A 204 -2.62 19.26 -15.76
N GLN A 205 -1.91 19.71 -16.81
CA GLN A 205 -1.24 18.81 -17.73
C GLN A 205 -0.19 17.96 -17.02
N SER A 206 0.62 18.59 -16.16
CA SER A 206 1.65 17.88 -15.38
C SER A 206 1.05 16.82 -14.43
N GLN A 207 -0.07 17.13 -13.79
CA GLN A 207 -0.78 16.18 -12.92
C GLN A 207 -1.42 15.04 -13.73
N ALA A 208 -2.03 15.33 -14.87
CA ALA A 208 -2.61 14.33 -15.77
C ALA A 208 -1.54 13.36 -16.27
N ASP A 209 -0.39 13.88 -16.74
CA ASP A 209 0.74 13.05 -17.19
C ASP A 209 1.24 12.12 -16.05
N ALA A 210 1.36 12.65 -14.83
CA ALA A 210 1.77 11.85 -13.67
C ALA A 210 0.72 10.81 -13.26
N MET A 211 -0.57 11.08 -13.42
CA MET A 211 -1.65 10.11 -13.17
C MET A 211 -1.61 8.98 -14.19
N VAL A 212 -1.44 9.29 -15.47
CA VAL A 212 -1.30 8.31 -16.55
C VAL A 212 -0.08 7.41 -16.32
N GLU A 213 1.08 7.99 -16.01
CA GLU A 213 2.32 7.24 -15.75
C GLU A 213 2.15 6.27 -14.57
N ARG A 214 1.48 6.71 -13.49
CA ARG A 214 1.17 5.84 -12.34
C ARG A 214 0.19 4.73 -12.72
N GLY A 215 -0.86 5.03 -13.49
CA GLY A 215 -1.84 4.05 -13.97
C GLY A 215 -1.17 2.95 -14.80
N ILE A 216 -0.34 3.33 -15.79
CA ILE A 216 0.43 2.39 -16.62
C ILE A 216 1.38 1.55 -15.74
N SER A 217 2.07 2.17 -14.80
CA SER A 217 2.98 1.47 -13.87
C SER A 217 2.24 0.49 -12.95
N ALA A 218 0.96 0.75 -12.66
CA ALA A 218 0.07 -0.14 -11.90
C ALA A 218 -0.59 -1.22 -12.76
N GLY A 219 -0.33 -1.25 -14.08
CA GLY A 219 -0.81 -2.28 -15.00
C GLY A 219 -2.05 -1.89 -15.83
N MET A 220 -2.47 -0.63 -15.82
CA MET A 220 -3.53 -0.15 -16.72
C MET A 220 -3.08 -0.23 -18.19
N SER A 221 -3.95 -0.70 -19.04
CA SER A 221 -3.74 -0.71 -20.49
C SER A 221 -3.93 0.70 -21.10
N GLU A 222 -3.37 0.93 -22.28
CA GLU A 222 -3.57 2.18 -23.01
C GLU A 222 -5.05 2.44 -23.33
N GLU A 223 -5.83 1.39 -23.58
CA GLU A 223 -7.27 1.46 -23.85
C GLU A 223 -8.05 1.94 -22.61
N GLU A 224 -7.70 1.42 -21.43
CA GLU A 224 -8.29 1.86 -20.15
C GLU A 224 -7.94 3.31 -19.85
N VAL A 225 -6.69 3.73 -20.03
CA VAL A 225 -6.28 5.12 -19.89
C VAL A 225 -7.07 6.03 -20.84
N GLN A 226 -7.25 5.61 -22.09
CA GLN A 226 -8.01 6.39 -23.08
C GLN A 226 -9.49 6.50 -22.72
N SER A 227 -10.10 5.42 -22.20
CA SER A 227 -11.50 5.43 -21.77
C SER A 227 -11.74 6.33 -20.55
N GLN A 228 -10.75 6.47 -19.68
CA GLN A 228 -10.82 7.27 -18.45
C GLN A 228 -10.20 8.68 -18.60
N GLN A 229 -9.80 9.09 -19.81
CA GLN A 229 -9.11 10.35 -20.04
C GLN A 229 -9.86 11.56 -19.45
N GLY A 230 -11.18 11.60 -19.59
CA GLY A 230 -12.00 12.69 -19.06
C GLY A 230 -11.98 12.77 -17.52
N GLU A 231 -12.03 11.63 -16.85
CA GLU A 231 -11.99 11.55 -15.39
C GLU A 231 -10.58 11.87 -14.85
N ILE A 232 -9.55 11.36 -15.53
CA ILE A 232 -8.15 11.68 -15.22
C ILE A 232 -7.92 13.20 -15.33
N PHE A 233 -8.39 13.84 -16.40
CA PHE A 233 -8.20 15.27 -16.60
C PHE A 233 -8.98 16.11 -15.56
N ALA A 234 -10.22 15.75 -15.25
CA ALA A 234 -11.02 16.44 -14.23
C ALA A 234 -10.39 16.31 -12.84
N SER A 235 -9.91 15.11 -12.48
CA SER A 235 -9.19 14.85 -11.23
C SER A 235 -7.85 15.61 -11.18
N ALA A 236 -7.11 15.63 -12.28
CA ALA A 236 -5.86 16.37 -12.41
C ALA A 236 -6.07 17.90 -12.25
N GLN A 237 -7.14 18.44 -12.80
CA GLN A 237 -7.48 19.85 -12.65
C GLN A 237 -7.81 20.23 -11.20
N HIS A 238 -8.60 19.40 -10.53
CA HIS A 238 -8.91 19.60 -9.12
C HIS A 238 -7.64 19.57 -8.25
N GLN A 239 -6.76 18.59 -8.50
CA GLN A 239 -5.50 18.45 -7.78
C GLN A 239 -4.54 19.62 -8.08
N ALA A 240 -4.48 20.09 -9.34
CA ALA A 240 -3.67 21.22 -9.75
C ALA A 240 -4.08 22.51 -9.02
N LEU A 241 -5.37 22.80 -8.95
CA LEU A 241 -5.90 23.97 -8.23
C LEU A 241 -5.54 23.92 -6.75
N SER A 242 -5.74 22.76 -6.11
CA SER A 242 -5.37 22.54 -4.71
C SER A 242 -3.87 22.74 -4.47
N ASN A 243 -3.02 22.13 -5.30
CA ASN A 243 -1.58 22.22 -5.18
C ASN A 243 -1.06 23.64 -5.38
N LEU A 244 -1.57 24.34 -6.40
CA LEU A 244 -1.17 25.73 -6.66
C LEU A 244 -1.55 26.65 -5.51
N ARG A 245 -2.81 26.58 -5.02
CA ARG A 245 -3.25 27.39 -3.89
C ARG A 245 -2.41 27.14 -2.64
N THR A 246 -2.22 25.86 -2.30
CA THR A 246 -1.39 25.47 -1.17
C THR A 246 0.04 25.99 -1.30
N ASN A 247 0.63 25.88 -2.50
CA ASN A 247 2.00 26.34 -2.74
C ASN A 247 2.13 27.86 -2.55
N PHE A 248 1.19 28.65 -3.06
CA PHE A 248 1.21 30.11 -2.86
C PHE A 248 1.04 30.50 -1.38
N ILE A 249 0.16 29.80 -0.65
CA ILE A 249 -0.02 30.04 0.77
C ILE A 249 1.28 29.74 1.53
N LEU A 250 1.90 28.58 1.26
CA LEU A 250 3.14 28.16 1.93
C LEU A 250 4.31 29.10 1.61
N GLN A 251 4.40 29.62 0.38
CA GLN A 251 5.40 30.62 0.04
C GLN A 251 5.19 31.93 0.80
N GLU A 252 3.92 32.37 0.95
CA GLU A 252 3.62 33.58 1.71
C GLU A 252 3.89 33.39 3.21
N ILE A 253 3.60 32.20 3.77
CA ILE A 253 3.97 31.84 5.15
C ILE A 253 5.48 31.89 5.31
N ALA A 254 6.24 31.27 4.39
CA ALA A 254 7.70 31.30 4.41
C ALA A 254 8.25 32.72 4.39
N ARG A 255 7.62 33.63 3.61
CA ARG A 255 7.99 35.04 3.55
C ARG A 255 7.73 35.75 4.88
N VAL A 256 6.56 35.56 5.47
CA VAL A 256 6.16 36.20 6.73
C VAL A 256 6.99 35.74 7.91
N GLU A 257 7.26 34.42 7.97
CA GLU A 257 8.06 33.81 9.05
C GLU A 257 9.58 33.86 8.79
N ASN A 258 10.01 34.54 7.71
CA ASN A 258 11.43 34.67 7.31
C ASN A 258 12.13 33.30 7.15
N ILE A 259 11.42 32.30 6.65
CA ILE A 259 11.97 30.98 6.37
C ILE A 259 12.85 31.07 5.13
N THR A 260 14.14 30.83 5.29
CA THR A 260 15.13 30.88 4.22
C THR A 260 15.84 29.55 4.06
N VAL A 261 16.46 29.37 2.89
CA VAL A 261 17.25 28.18 2.55
C VAL A 261 18.67 28.64 2.23
N ASP A 262 19.61 28.26 3.04
CA ASP A 262 21.01 28.59 2.80
C ASP A 262 21.65 27.64 1.76
N ASP A 263 22.87 28.00 1.31
CA ASP A 263 23.54 27.23 0.27
C ASP A 263 23.99 25.85 0.75
N LYS A 264 24.24 25.69 2.05
CA LYS A 264 24.62 24.42 2.63
C LYS A 264 23.44 23.43 2.66
N GLU A 265 22.26 23.92 3.06
CA GLU A 265 21.01 23.15 3.01
C GLU A 265 20.66 22.73 1.55
N LEU A 266 20.77 23.67 0.61
CA LEU A 266 20.56 23.39 -0.80
C LEU A 266 21.49 22.31 -1.33
N ILE A 267 22.80 22.44 -1.08
CA ILE A 267 23.80 21.45 -1.51
C ILE A 267 23.53 20.08 -0.86
N SER A 268 23.23 20.05 0.43
CA SER A 268 22.91 18.80 1.15
C SER A 268 21.68 18.11 0.56
N HIS A 269 20.64 18.87 0.20
CA HIS A 269 19.45 18.36 -0.44
C HIS A 269 19.75 17.78 -1.84
N LEU A 270 20.52 18.50 -2.66
CA LEU A 270 20.93 18.04 -3.99
C LEU A 270 21.79 16.78 -3.93
N VAL A 271 22.71 16.66 -2.94
CA VAL A 271 23.50 15.46 -2.71
C VAL A 271 22.59 14.28 -2.35
N ARG A 272 21.61 14.48 -1.47
CA ARG A 272 20.64 13.43 -1.09
C ARG A 272 19.85 12.93 -2.30
N ILE A 273 19.32 13.83 -3.14
CA ILE A 273 18.61 13.46 -4.37
C ILE A 273 19.53 12.68 -5.33
N ALA A 274 20.75 13.15 -5.54
CA ALA A 274 21.70 12.47 -6.41
C ALA A 274 22.01 11.04 -5.91
N THR A 275 22.22 10.88 -4.60
CA THR A 275 22.51 9.60 -3.97
C THR A 275 21.33 8.63 -4.07
N SER A 276 20.11 9.09 -3.81
CA SER A 276 18.90 8.26 -3.95
C SER A 276 18.67 7.78 -5.37
N ARG A 277 19.05 8.59 -6.38
CA ARG A 277 19.00 8.24 -7.81
C ARG A 277 20.24 7.52 -8.32
N LYS A 278 21.19 7.18 -7.44
CA LYS A 278 22.48 6.55 -7.79
C LYS A 278 23.29 7.36 -8.82
N LEU A 279 23.18 8.69 -8.77
CA LEU A 279 23.91 9.62 -9.63
C LEU A 279 25.11 10.22 -8.90
N ALA A 280 26.15 10.61 -9.67
CA ALA A 280 27.31 11.31 -9.10
C ALA A 280 26.91 12.72 -8.63
N PRO A 281 26.98 13.08 -7.32
CA PRO A 281 26.47 14.35 -6.80
C PRO A 281 27.05 15.60 -7.48
N LYS A 282 28.35 15.62 -7.71
CA LYS A 282 29.02 16.77 -8.38
C LYS A 282 28.50 17.02 -9.79
N LYS A 283 28.25 15.93 -10.55
CA LYS A 283 27.71 16.03 -11.91
C LYS A 283 26.26 16.49 -11.86
N PHE A 284 25.44 15.88 -11.00
CA PHE A 284 24.03 16.23 -10.83
C PHE A 284 23.84 17.71 -10.48
N ILE A 285 24.60 18.24 -9.51
CA ILE A 285 24.53 19.65 -9.11
C ILE A 285 24.87 20.56 -10.32
N LYS A 286 25.94 20.25 -11.05
CA LYS A 286 26.34 21.03 -12.24
C LYS A 286 25.26 21.02 -13.32
N ASP A 287 24.62 19.89 -13.54
CA ASP A 287 23.56 19.75 -14.54
C ASP A 287 22.31 20.55 -14.11
N MET A 288 21.95 20.55 -12.81
CA MET A 288 20.85 21.37 -12.28
C MET A 288 21.15 22.87 -12.39
N GLN A 289 22.40 23.28 -12.17
CA GLN A 289 22.83 24.68 -12.37
C GLN A 289 22.73 25.10 -13.83
N ARG A 290 23.22 24.26 -14.76
CA ARG A 290 23.13 24.52 -16.20
C ARG A 290 21.69 24.59 -16.72
N ALA A 291 20.81 23.77 -16.17
CA ALA A 291 19.39 23.75 -16.50
C ALA A 291 18.59 24.91 -15.84
N GLY A 292 19.22 25.76 -15.05
CA GLY A 292 18.55 26.87 -14.34
C GLY A 292 17.56 26.42 -13.26
N ARG A 293 17.62 25.14 -12.79
CA ARG A 293 16.64 24.56 -11.87
C ARG A 293 16.93 24.82 -10.39
N ILE A 294 18.04 25.44 -10.06
CA ILE A 294 18.46 25.70 -8.66
C ILE A 294 17.43 26.53 -7.90
N SER A 295 16.87 27.57 -8.54
CA SER A 295 15.86 28.44 -7.92
C SER A 295 14.61 27.64 -7.54
N ASN A 296 14.13 26.78 -8.43
CA ASN A 296 12.96 25.95 -8.19
C ASN A 296 13.20 24.95 -7.04
N ILE A 297 14.40 24.35 -6.98
CA ILE A 297 14.77 23.44 -5.91
C ILE A 297 14.84 24.19 -4.57
N ARG A 298 15.44 25.36 -4.54
CA ARG A 298 15.48 26.21 -3.32
C ARG A 298 14.07 26.56 -2.86
N GLN A 299 13.18 26.90 -3.77
CA GLN A 299 11.78 27.19 -3.48
C GLN A 299 11.04 25.96 -2.93
N SER A 300 11.26 24.78 -3.51
CA SER A 300 10.70 23.52 -3.01
C SER A 300 11.16 23.21 -1.59
N ILE A 301 12.44 23.42 -1.28
CA ILE A 301 12.96 23.26 0.10
C ILE A 301 12.32 24.27 1.04
N MET A 302 12.16 25.52 0.62
CA MET A 302 11.53 26.56 1.43
C MET A 302 10.07 26.24 1.73
N VAL A 303 9.32 25.76 0.75
CA VAL A 303 7.93 25.29 0.93
C VAL A 303 7.88 24.11 1.89
N GLY A 304 8.79 23.14 1.77
CA GLY A 304 8.90 22.03 2.75
C GLY A 304 9.14 22.54 4.18
N LYS A 305 10.06 23.47 4.37
CA LYS A 305 10.32 24.09 5.69
C LYS A 305 9.10 24.86 6.23
N ALA A 306 8.28 25.45 5.35
CA ALA A 306 7.02 26.08 5.75
C ALA A 306 5.98 25.06 6.22
N VAL A 307 5.93 23.90 5.59
CA VAL A 307 5.09 22.78 6.05
C VAL A 307 5.56 22.28 7.42
N ASP A 308 6.88 22.04 7.59
CA ASP A 308 7.46 21.64 8.87
C ASP A 308 7.11 22.64 9.99
N PHE A 309 7.26 23.93 9.70
CA PHE A 309 6.87 25.01 10.61
C PHE A 309 5.40 24.94 11.02
N LEU A 310 4.50 24.68 10.07
CA LEU A 310 3.06 24.56 10.34
C LEU A 310 2.74 23.32 11.18
N VAL A 311 3.39 22.21 10.91
CA VAL A 311 3.24 20.98 11.71
C VAL A 311 3.74 21.18 13.14
N GLU A 312 4.85 21.89 13.34
CA GLU A 312 5.38 22.22 14.67
C GLU A 312 4.46 23.14 15.48
N HIS A 313 3.68 24.00 14.79
CA HIS A 313 2.77 24.96 15.42
C HIS A 313 1.30 24.54 15.36
N ALA A 314 1.01 23.33 14.93
CA ALA A 314 -0.34 22.76 14.91
C ALA A 314 -0.77 22.35 16.33
N ASP A 315 -2.07 22.42 16.60
CA ASP A 315 -2.69 21.88 17.80
C ASP A 315 -3.06 20.41 17.56
N VAL A 316 -2.22 19.52 18.07
CA VAL A 316 -2.29 18.08 17.77
C VAL A 316 -3.14 17.37 18.82
N HIS A 317 -4.23 16.75 18.39
CA HIS A 317 -5.10 15.94 19.22
C HIS A 317 -4.91 14.46 18.86
N GLU A 318 -4.53 13.64 19.85
CA GLU A 318 -4.47 12.19 19.67
C GLU A 318 -5.87 11.58 19.89
N SER A 319 -6.32 10.75 18.94
CA SER A 319 -7.56 9.99 19.03
C SER A 319 -7.33 8.55 18.55
N ALA A 320 -7.73 7.59 19.38
CA ALA A 320 -7.67 6.17 19.01
C ALA A 320 -8.62 5.80 17.85
N GLU A 321 -9.63 6.64 17.59
CA GLU A 321 -10.59 6.44 16.50
C GLU A 321 -10.12 7.05 15.17
N ALA A 322 -9.02 7.82 15.17
CA ALA A 322 -8.45 8.35 13.92
C ALA A 322 -7.89 7.19 13.08
N PRO A 323 -8.46 6.89 11.90
CA PRO A 323 -7.98 5.79 11.08
C PRO A 323 -6.57 6.12 10.55
N LEU A 324 -5.64 5.18 10.71
CA LEU A 324 -4.45 5.16 9.86
C LEU A 324 -4.93 4.68 8.48
N ASN A 325 -5.08 5.59 7.53
CA ASN A 325 -5.33 5.19 6.15
C ASN A 325 -4.14 4.34 5.66
N ASP A 326 -4.47 3.13 5.20
CA ASP A 326 -3.51 2.18 4.61
C ASP A 326 -2.97 2.66 3.26
#